data_187a75ad18a76b91c269ab4421badebb
#
_entry.id   187a75ad18a76b91c269ab4421badebb
#
_cell.length_a   1.000
_cell.length_b   1.000
_cell.length_c   1.000
_cell.angle_alpha   90.00
_cell.angle_beta   90.00
_cell.angle_gamma   90.00
#
_symmetry.space_group_name_H-M   'P 1'
#
loop_
_entity.id
_entity.type
_entity.pdbx_description
1 polymer ?
#
loop_
_entity_poly.entity_id
_entity_poly.type
_entity_poly.pdbx_seq_one_letter_code
_entity_poly.pdbx_strand_id
1 'polypeptide(L)'
;MDGSRKAFGKITALVCNAASNPYYGPMADISDDAFSKILTNNIVANNWLISMVVPEMIARGEGSITIISSIGGLKGSSVIGAYCISKAADMQLARNLADEYGPKGVRVNCIAPGLIKTDFAKALWDNPETLKRSTSTASLKRIGEPHEIAGAAVFLASPAGAFMTGQTMVIDGGVTSSGGGVG
;
A
#
# COMPACT_ATOMS: atom_id res chain seq x y z
N MET A 1 -18.22 -7.47 -4.87
CA MET A 1 -17.76 -8.85 -4.64
C MET A 1 -18.63 -9.91 -5.33
N ASP A 2 -19.96 -9.82 -5.30
CA ASP A 2 -20.85 -10.86 -5.87
C ASP A 2 -20.70 -11.02 -7.38
N GLY A 3 -20.52 -9.94 -8.12
CA GLY A 3 -20.21 -9.99 -9.55
C GLY A 3 -18.94 -10.76 -9.88
N SER A 4 -17.87 -10.54 -9.08
CA SER A 4 -16.61 -11.26 -9.23
C SER A 4 -16.78 -12.76 -8.92
N ARG A 5 -17.51 -13.09 -7.84
CA ARG A 5 -17.78 -14.48 -7.49
C ARG A 5 -18.60 -15.20 -8.55
N LYS A 6 -19.59 -14.51 -9.12
CA LYS A 6 -20.43 -15.05 -10.20
C LYS A 6 -19.63 -15.31 -11.47
N ALA A 7 -18.68 -14.44 -11.81
CA ALA A 7 -17.90 -14.55 -13.04
C ALA A 7 -16.71 -15.53 -12.93
N PHE A 8 -16.02 -15.56 -11.79
CA PHE A 8 -14.72 -16.21 -11.62
C PHE A 8 -14.65 -17.19 -10.45
N GLY A 9 -15.74 -17.40 -9.72
CA GLY A 9 -15.77 -18.27 -8.55
C GLY A 9 -15.25 -17.58 -7.28
N LYS A 10 -14.72 -18.38 -6.35
CA LYS A 10 -14.27 -17.91 -5.03
C LYS A 10 -13.06 -16.97 -5.14
N ILE A 11 -13.04 -15.92 -4.31
CA ILE A 11 -11.92 -15.00 -4.23
C ILE A 11 -10.80 -15.65 -3.40
N THR A 12 -9.64 -15.87 -4.01
CA THR A 12 -8.45 -16.47 -3.38
C THR A 12 -7.39 -15.44 -3.01
N ALA A 13 -7.36 -14.32 -3.73
CA ALA A 13 -6.48 -13.21 -3.48
C ALA A 13 -7.25 -11.88 -3.53
N LEU A 14 -6.93 -10.98 -2.60
CA LEU A 14 -7.44 -9.61 -2.56
C LEU A 14 -6.27 -8.63 -2.58
N VAL A 15 -6.30 -7.64 -3.48
CA VAL A 15 -5.36 -6.53 -3.49
C VAL A 15 -6.13 -5.24 -3.22
N CYS A 16 -5.91 -4.63 -2.06
CA CYS A 16 -6.46 -3.33 -1.68
C CYS A 16 -5.53 -2.24 -2.22
N ASN A 17 -5.84 -1.70 -3.40
CA ASN A 17 -5.00 -0.72 -4.09
C ASN A 17 -5.58 0.71 -4.09
N ALA A 18 -6.90 0.86 -3.93
CA ALA A 18 -7.54 2.17 -3.97
C ALA A 18 -7.09 3.03 -2.78
N ALA A 19 -6.74 4.29 -3.07
CA ALA A 19 -6.39 5.28 -2.06
C ALA A 19 -6.74 6.69 -2.55
N SER A 20 -6.81 7.64 -1.62
CA SER A 20 -6.97 9.05 -1.93
C SER A 20 -6.06 9.92 -1.07
N ASN A 21 -5.66 11.06 -1.63
CA ASN A 21 -4.96 12.13 -0.91
C ASN A 21 -5.44 13.49 -1.44
N PRO A 22 -6.58 13.99 -0.97
CA PRO A 22 -7.15 15.26 -1.45
C PRO A 22 -6.50 16.50 -0.86
N TYR A 23 -5.51 16.37 0.03
CA TYR A 23 -4.89 17.48 0.73
C TYR A 23 -3.37 17.46 0.64
N TYR A 24 -2.81 18.63 0.32
CA TYR A 24 -1.36 18.89 0.28
C TYR A 24 -1.08 20.17 1.07
N GLY A 25 -0.42 20.06 2.22
CA GLY A 25 -0.10 21.16 3.10
C GLY A 25 0.23 20.73 4.53
N PRO A 26 0.47 21.70 5.43
CA PRO A 26 0.74 21.44 6.85
C PRO A 26 -0.42 20.74 7.55
N MET A 27 -0.11 19.88 8.51
CA MET A 27 -1.14 19.16 9.28
C MET A 27 -2.07 20.09 10.09
N ALA A 28 -1.60 21.29 10.46
CA ALA A 28 -2.41 22.25 11.19
C ALA A 28 -3.55 22.85 10.36
N ASP A 29 -3.45 22.82 9.03
CA ASP A 29 -4.38 23.46 8.11
C ASP A 29 -5.33 22.48 7.44
N ILE A 30 -5.20 21.17 7.70
CA ILE A 30 -6.11 20.18 7.13
C ILE A 30 -7.48 20.26 7.80
N SER A 31 -8.55 20.26 7.00
CA SER A 31 -9.91 20.18 7.55
C SER A 31 -10.23 18.77 8.06
N ASP A 32 -11.11 18.67 9.06
CA ASP A 32 -11.60 17.41 9.61
C ASP A 32 -12.22 16.52 8.52
N ASP A 33 -12.94 17.12 7.57
CA ASP A 33 -13.54 16.40 6.43
C ASP A 33 -12.47 15.78 5.52
N ALA A 34 -11.41 16.52 5.18
CA ALA A 34 -10.33 16.00 4.36
C ALA A 34 -9.55 14.90 5.10
N PHE A 35 -9.28 15.08 6.38
CA PHE A 35 -8.62 14.09 7.22
C PHE A 35 -9.46 12.81 7.32
N SER A 36 -10.75 12.94 7.66
CA SER A 36 -11.68 11.81 7.75
C SER A 36 -11.83 11.09 6.43
N LYS A 37 -11.89 11.81 5.30
CA LYS A 37 -11.97 11.24 3.96
C LYS A 37 -10.72 10.39 3.63
N ILE A 38 -9.53 10.87 3.99
CA ILE A 38 -8.28 10.10 3.80
C ILE A 38 -8.34 8.79 4.59
N LEU A 39 -8.70 8.85 5.88
CA LEU A 39 -8.77 7.65 6.71
C LEU A 39 -9.86 6.68 6.25
N THR A 40 -11.04 7.20 5.90
CA THR A 40 -12.14 6.36 5.42
C THR A 40 -11.77 5.64 4.14
N ASN A 41 -11.21 6.34 3.15
CA ASN A 41 -10.88 5.74 1.87
C ASN A 41 -9.67 4.79 1.95
N ASN A 42 -8.66 5.12 2.76
CA ASN A 42 -7.41 4.38 2.76
C ASN A 42 -7.39 3.24 3.78
N ILE A 43 -8.11 3.36 4.89
CA ILE A 43 -8.10 2.35 5.96
C ILE A 43 -9.45 1.66 6.12
N VAL A 44 -10.53 2.43 6.32
CA VAL A 44 -11.83 1.83 6.62
C VAL A 44 -12.34 1.01 5.43
N ALA A 45 -12.16 1.53 4.21
CA ALA A 45 -12.54 0.82 2.98
C ALA A 45 -11.74 -0.48 2.80
N ASN A 46 -10.43 -0.48 3.11
CA ASN A 46 -9.62 -1.70 3.09
C ASN A 46 -10.16 -2.75 4.06
N ASN A 47 -10.48 -2.34 5.29
CA ASN A 47 -11.07 -3.23 6.29
C ASN A 47 -12.43 -3.79 5.85
N TRP A 48 -13.29 -2.98 5.23
CA TRP A 48 -14.56 -3.47 4.68
C TRP A 48 -14.36 -4.51 3.57
N LEU A 49 -13.45 -4.26 2.62
CA LEU A 49 -13.16 -5.21 1.53
C LEU A 49 -12.62 -6.53 2.07
N ILE A 50 -11.72 -6.46 3.04
CA ILE A 50 -11.15 -7.63 3.72
C ILE A 50 -12.25 -8.43 4.42
N SER A 51 -13.10 -7.78 5.19
CA SER A 51 -14.22 -8.43 5.90
C SER A 51 -15.19 -9.15 4.98
N MET A 52 -15.34 -8.70 3.73
CA MET A 52 -16.20 -9.34 2.72
C MET A 52 -15.62 -10.64 2.16
N VAL A 53 -14.30 -10.86 2.20
CA VAL A 53 -13.65 -12.02 1.56
C VAL A 53 -13.04 -13.00 2.56
N VAL A 54 -12.66 -12.53 3.74
CA VAL A 54 -12.02 -13.37 4.78
C VAL A 54 -12.84 -14.59 5.17
N PRO A 55 -14.18 -14.54 5.36
CA PRO A 55 -14.93 -15.72 5.74
C PRO A 55 -14.76 -16.90 4.78
N GLU A 56 -14.76 -16.63 3.45
CA GLU A 56 -14.57 -17.70 2.46
C GLU A 56 -13.13 -18.19 2.36
N MET A 57 -12.14 -17.31 2.62
CA MET A 57 -10.73 -17.70 2.70
C MET A 57 -10.46 -18.61 3.91
N ILE A 58 -10.97 -18.23 5.08
CA ILE A 58 -10.88 -19.05 6.32
C ILE A 58 -11.55 -20.40 6.14
N ALA A 59 -12.77 -20.44 5.59
CA ALA A 59 -13.50 -21.70 5.37
C ALA A 59 -12.74 -22.67 4.44
N ARG A 60 -11.86 -22.14 3.57
CA ARG A 60 -11.01 -22.91 2.67
C ARG A 60 -9.65 -23.26 3.29
N GLY A 61 -9.22 -22.55 4.35
CA GLY A 61 -7.89 -22.64 4.92
C GLY A 61 -6.79 -22.04 4.03
N GLU A 62 -7.17 -21.16 3.09
CA GLU A 62 -6.25 -20.57 2.12
C GLU A 62 -6.73 -19.19 1.67
N GLY A 63 -5.83 -18.20 1.67
CA GLY A 63 -6.08 -16.87 1.15
C GLY A 63 -4.85 -15.97 1.21
N SER A 64 -4.80 -14.97 0.32
CA SER A 64 -3.77 -13.94 0.33
C SER A 64 -4.40 -12.55 0.22
N ILE A 65 -4.04 -11.66 1.14
CA ILE A 65 -4.48 -10.27 1.16
C ILE A 65 -3.23 -9.39 1.07
N THR A 66 -3.23 -8.47 0.10
CA THR A 66 -2.16 -7.49 -0.08
C THR A 66 -2.74 -6.08 0.00
N ILE A 67 -2.19 -5.25 0.87
CA ILE A 67 -2.57 -3.84 0.99
C ILE A 67 -1.48 -2.99 0.36
N ILE A 68 -1.84 -2.13 -0.60
CA ILE A 68 -0.89 -1.19 -1.19
C ILE A 68 -0.79 0.05 -0.29
N SER A 69 0.29 0.08 0.46
CA SER A 69 0.66 1.18 1.35
C SER A 69 1.52 2.23 0.61
N SER A 70 2.57 2.74 1.23
CA SER A 70 3.55 3.67 0.68
C SER A 70 4.76 3.75 1.60
N ILE A 71 5.94 4.11 1.06
CA ILE A 71 7.07 4.55 1.90
C ILE A 71 6.73 5.78 2.75
N GLY A 72 5.68 6.53 2.40
CA GLY A 72 5.14 7.60 3.25
C GLY A 72 4.70 7.10 4.63
N GLY A 73 4.32 5.82 4.78
CA GLY A 73 4.02 5.22 6.07
C GLY A 73 5.26 4.90 6.93
N LEU A 74 6.47 5.00 6.36
CA LEU A 74 7.74 4.72 7.05
C LEU A 74 8.50 5.99 7.46
N LYS A 75 8.07 7.16 6.99
CA LYS A 75 8.72 8.45 7.27
C LYS A 75 7.73 9.58 7.35
N GLY A 76 8.11 10.67 8.04
CA GLY A 76 7.30 11.88 8.15
C GLY A 76 7.26 12.68 6.84
N SER A 77 6.22 13.52 6.71
CA SER A 77 6.08 14.51 5.64
C SER A 77 5.40 15.76 6.18
N SER A 78 5.94 16.92 5.85
CA SER A 78 5.33 18.21 6.14
C SER A 78 4.22 18.62 5.16
N VAL A 79 4.00 17.82 4.11
CA VAL A 79 3.08 18.16 3.00
C VAL A 79 1.93 17.18 2.86
N ILE A 80 2.15 15.89 3.12
CA ILE A 80 1.16 14.82 2.98
C ILE A 80 0.99 14.02 4.28
N GLY A 81 1.08 14.70 5.44
CA GLY A 81 1.11 14.04 6.75
C GLY A 81 -0.07 13.11 7.01
N ALA A 82 -1.30 13.55 6.73
CA ALA A 82 -2.49 12.72 6.92
C ALA A 82 -2.49 11.44 6.05
N TYR A 83 -2.02 11.56 4.81
CA TYR A 83 -1.81 10.40 3.95
C TYR A 83 -0.76 9.45 4.54
N CYS A 84 0.37 9.98 5.02
CA CYS A 84 1.41 9.18 5.67
C CYS A 84 0.87 8.41 6.89
N ILE A 85 0.04 9.05 7.72
CA ILE A 85 -0.64 8.41 8.85
C ILE A 85 -1.49 7.23 8.36
N SER A 86 -2.30 7.43 7.31
CA SER A 86 -3.12 6.34 6.75
C SER A 86 -2.27 5.18 6.23
N LYS A 87 -1.12 5.48 5.61
CA LYS A 87 -0.22 4.46 5.08
C LYS A 87 0.57 3.71 6.16
N ALA A 88 0.89 4.35 7.27
CA ALA A 88 1.40 3.68 8.46
C ALA A 88 0.34 2.76 9.09
N ALA A 89 -0.92 3.21 9.14
CA ALA A 89 -2.04 2.42 9.63
C ALA A 89 -2.30 1.17 8.77
N ASP A 90 -2.14 1.24 7.43
CA ASP A 90 -2.18 0.06 6.54
C ASP A 90 -1.20 -1.04 6.99
N MET A 91 0.02 -0.66 7.35
CA MET A 91 1.05 -1.61 7.79
C MET A 91 0.69 -2.24 9.14
N GLN A 92 0.11 -1.46 10.06
CA GLN A 92 -0.37 -2.00 11.33
C GLN A 92 -1.60 -2.89 11.14
N LEU A 93 -2.53 -2.52 10.26
CA LEU A 93 -3.68 -3.35 9.89
C LEU A 93 -3.22 -4.71 9.36
N ALA A 94 -2.24 -4.73 8.47
CA ALA A 94 -1.70 -5.98 7.93
C ALA A 94 -1.10 -6.88 9.03
N ARG A 95 -0.35 -6.31 9.99
CA ARG A 95 0.21 -7.07 11.13
C ARG A 95 -0.87 -7.68 12.00
N ASN A 96 -1.88 -6.90 12.37
CA ASN A 96 -2.98 -7.36 13.22
C ASN A 96 -3.77 -8.49 12.54
N LEU A 97 -4.10 -8.32 11.25
CA LEU A 97 -4.86 -9.33 10.51
C LEU A 97 -4.02 -10.58 10.19
N ALA A 98 -2.71 -10.44 10.03
CA ALA A 98 -1.80 -11.58 9.88
C ALA A 98 -1.76 -12.45 11.13
N ASP A 99 -1.76 -11.84 12.32
CA ASP A 99 -1.81 -12.53 13.61
C ASP A 99 -3.17 -13.22 13.81
N GLU A 100 -4.27 -12.51 13.48
CA GLU A 100 -5.63 -13.03 13.64
C GLU A 100 -5.97 -14.16 12.66
N TYR A 101 -5.55 -14.04 11.39
CA TYR A 101 -5.97 -14.95 10.32
C TYR A 101 -4.92 -15.97 9.90
N GLY A 102 -3.65 -15.77 10.29
CA GLY A 102 -2.55 -16.69 9.99
C GLY A 102 -2.83 -18.12 10.45
N PRO A 103 -3.29 -18.35 11.71
CA PRO A 103 -3.66 -19.70 12.18
C PRO A 103 -4.79 -20.35 11.37
N LYS A 104 -5.52 -19.56 10.56
CA LYS A 104 -6.64 -20.00 9.72
C LYS A 104 -6.24 -20.11 8.23
N GLY A 105 -4.94 -20.05 7.93
CA GLY A 105 -4.41 -20.20 6.58
C GLY A 105 -4.50 -18.96 5.67
N VAL A 106 -4.82 -17.78 6.22
CA VAL A 106 -4.90 -16.54 5.44
C VAL A 106 -3.70 -15.65 5.75
N ARG A 107 -2.97 -15.27 4.69
CA ARG A 107 -1.81 -14.38 4.80
C ARG A 107 -2.19 -12.94 4.49
N VAL A 108 -1.65 -11.98 5.23
CA VAL A 108 -1.91 -10.56 5.02
C VAL A 108 -0.58 -9.81 5.03
N ASN A 109 -0.29 -9.07 3.95
CA ASN A 109 0.93 -8.30 3.81
C ASN A 109 0.67 -6.93 3.21
N CYS A 110 1.65 -6.02 3.35
CA CYS A 110 1.69 -4.74 2.67
C CYS A 110 2.77 -4.72 1.58
N ILE A 111 2.53 -3.90 0.55
CA ILE A 111 3.58 -3.38 -0.31
C ILE A 111 3.68 -1.88 -0.02
N ALA A 112 4.89 -1.36 0.13
CA ALA A 112 5.19 0.05 0.33
C ALA A 112 5.99 0.59 -0.87
N PRO A 113 5.30 1.07 -1.93
CA PRO A 113 5.98 1.65 -3.09
C PRO A 113 6.64 2.98 -2.75
N GLY A 114 7.73 3.29 -3.47
CA GLY A 114 8.22 4.64 -3.66
C GLY A 114 7.36 5.44 -4.65
N LEU A 115 7.96 6.41 -5.33
CA LEU A 115 7.26 7.16 -6.38
C LEU A 115 7.13 6.28 -7.63
N ILE A 116 5.89 6.03 -8.02
CA ILE A 116 5.53 5.21 -9.19
C ILE A 116 4.82 6.09 -10.22
N LYS A 117 5.10 5.88 -11.50
CA LYS A 117 4.52 6.61 -12.62
C LYS A 117 3.05 6.22 -12.82
N THR A 118 2.17 6.91 -12.12
CA THR A 118 0.71 6.71 -12.14
C THR A 118 0.01 8.05 -12.24
N ASP A 119 -1.24 8.07 -12.68
CA ASP A 119 -2.06 9.28 -12.69
C ASP A 119 -2.24 9.87 -11.28
N PHE A 120 -2.35 9.03 -10.26
CA PHE A 120 -2.40 9.44 -8.86
C PHE A 120 -1.20 10.29 -8.43
N ALA A 121 -0.01 9.97 -8.93
CA ALA A 121 1.25 10.64 -8.59
C ALA A 121 1.66 11.69 -9.64
N LYS A 122 0.82 12.01 -10.62
CA LYS A 122 1.17 12.84 -11.78
C LYS A 122 1.81 14.18 -11.39
N ALA A 123 1.27 14.85 -10.39
CA ALA A 123 1.82 16.13 -9.89
C ALA A 123 3.29 16.04 -9.41
N LEU A 124 3.78 14.84 -9.08
CA LEU A 124 5.14 14.60 -8.57
C LEU A 124 6.14 14.23 -9.67
N TRP A 125 5.68 13.87 -10.87
CA TRP A 125 6.58 13.44 -11.95
C TRP A 125 6.38 14.15 -13.29
N ASP A 126 5.29 14.90 -13.49
CA ASP A 126 5.00 15.65 -14.72
C ASP A 126 5.90 16.90 -14.88
N ASN A 127 6.38 17.46 -13.77
CA ASN A 127 7.31 18.58 -13.76
C ASN A 127 8.76 18.07 -13.62
N PRO A 128 9.67 18.41 -14.56
CA PRO A 128 11.06 17.92 -14.56
C PRO A 128 11.85 18.25 -13.29
N GLU A 129 11.65 19.44 -12.69
CA GLU A 129 12.37 19.82 -11.46
C GLU A 129 11.87 19.01 -10.26
N THR A 130 10.56 18.83 -10.15
CA THR A 130 9.94 18.01 -9.11
C THR A 130 10.38 16.55 -9.25
N LEU A 131 10.41 16.03 -10.49
CA LEU A 131 10.89 14.69 -10.78
C LEU A 131 12.36 14.52 -10.38
N LYS A 132 13.23 15.46 -10.79
CA LYS A 132 14.66 15.45 -10.43
C LYS A 132 14.86 15.43 -8.92
N ARG A 133 14.12 16.25 -8.19
CA ARG A 133 14.15 16.27 -6.71
C ARG A 133 13.67 14.95 -6.12
N SER A 134 12.57 14.39 -6.63
CA SER A 134 12.00 13.13 -6.15
C SER A 134 12.91 11.93 -6.39
N THR A 135 13.67 11.94 -7.49
CA THR A 135 14.59 10.85 -7.86
C THR A 135 16.00 11.02 -7.28
N SER A 136 16.35 12.22 -6.79
CA SER A 136 17.70 12.51 -6.28
C SER A 136 18.09 11.59 -5.11
N THR A 137 17.14 11.24 -4.24
CA THR A 137 17.34 10.38 -3.08
C THR A 137 17.22 8.88 -3.41
N ALA A 138 16.62 8.52 -4.53
CA ALA A 138 16.52 7.14 -4.96
C ALA A 138 17.89 6.60 -5.43
N SER A 139 18.32 5.44 -4.95
CA SER A 139 19.56 4.81 -5.39
C SER A 139 19.54 4.48 -6.89
N LEU A 140 18.38 4.05 -7.43
CA LEU A 140 18.18 3.76 -8.85
C LEU A 140 18.02 5.01 -9.74
N LYS A 141 17.99 6.23 -9.16
CA LYS A 141 17.89 7.52 -9.87
C LYS A 141 16.71 7.63 -10.86
N ARG A 142 15.65 6.90 -10.63
CA ARG A 142 14.43 6.92 -11.42
C ARG A 142 13.19 6.68 -10.56
N ILE A 143 12.00 6.96 -11.09
CA ILE A 143 10.74 6.49 -10.52
C ILE A 143 10.48 5.05 -10.98
N GLY A 144 9.62 4.35 -10.26
CA GLY A 144 9.19 3.01 -10.64
C GLY A 144 8.04 3.03 -11.64
N GLU A 145 7.83 1.89 -12.31
CA GLU A 145 6.70 1.65 -13.19
C GLU A 145 5.65 0.74 -12.49
N PRO A 146 4.36 0.86 -12.82
CA PRO A 146 3.30 0.08 -12.16
C PRO A 146 3.53 -1.44 -12.17
N HIS A 147 4.09 -1.99 -13.25
CA HIS A 147 4.36 -3.43 -13.35
C HIS A 147 5.44 -3.91 -12.36
N GLU A 148 6.34 -3.04 -11.91
CA GLU A 148 7.36 -3.37 -10.91
C GLU A 148 6.72 -3.59 -9.51
N ILE A 149 5.56 -2.96 -9.26
CA ILE A 149 4.76 -3.20 -8.05
C ILE A 149 3.85 -4.41 -8.23
N ALA A 150 3.27 -4.58 -9.41
CA ALA A 150 2.39 -5.70 -9.72
C ALA A 150 3.10 -7.06 -9.55
N GLY A 151 4.38 -7.15 -9.91
CA GLY A 151 5.19 -8.36 -9.69
C GLY A 151 5.24 -8.80 -8.23
N ALA A 152 5.36 -7.86 -7.31
CA ALA A 152 5.34 -8.16 -5.87
C ALA A 152 3.95 -8.63 -5.40
N ALA A 153 2.88 -8.04 -5.92
CA ALA A 153 1.51 -8.48 -5.60
C ALA A 153 1.28 -9.92 -6.10
N VAL A 154 1.77 -10.27 -7.29
CA VAL A 154 1.74 -11.64 -7.83
C VAL A 154 2.55 -12.59 -6.95
N PHE A 155 3.77 -12.20 -6.54
CA PHE A 155 4.58 -12.98 -5.61
C PHE A 155 3.82 -13.27 -4.31
N LEU A 156 3.25 -12.25 -3.68
CA LEU A 156 2.50 -12.39 -2.43
C LEU A 156 1.23 -13.24 -2.58
N ALA A 157 0.59 -13.22 -3.75
CA ALA A 157 -0.61 -14.02 -4.03
C ALA A 157 -0.29 -15.47 -4.39
N SER A 158 0.94 -15.78 -4.78
CA SER A 158 1.38 -17.09 -5.26
C SER A 158 1.95 -17.97 -4.14
N PRO A 159 2.20 -19.29 -4.44
CA PRO A 159 2.91 -20.19 -3.55
C PRO A 159 4.33 -19.73 -3.19
N ALA A 160 4.98 -18.91 -4.03
CA ALA A 160 6.30 -18.35 -3.72
C ALA A 160 6.30 -17.45 -2.47
N GLY A 161 5.17 -16.81 -2.17
CA GLY A 161 4.97 -16.01 -0.95
C GLY A 161 4.36 -16.78 0.23
N ALA A 162 4.28 -18.10 0.18
CA ALA A 162 3.52 -18.91 1.15
C ALA A 162 3.99 -18.77 2.62
N PHE A 163 5.26 -18.44 2.85
CA PHE A 163 5.80 -18.25 4.20
C PHE A 163 5.92 -16.77 4.61
N MET A 164 5.23 -15.86 3.89
CA MET A 164 5.27 -14.42 4.15
C MET A 164 3.90 -13.92 4.61
N THR A 165 3.82 -13.43 5.85
CA THR A 165 2.64 -12.79 6.42
C THR A 165 3.04 -11.70 7.43
N GLY A 166 2.20 -10.68 7.61
CA GLY A 166 2.45 -9.54 8.51
C GLY A 166 3.57 -8.60 8.06
N GLN A 167 4.12 -8.77 6.85
CA GLN A 167 5.29 -8.02 6.39
C GLN A 167 4.91 -6.83 5.51
N THR A 168 5.83 -5.86 5.46
CA THR A 168 5.78 -4.74 4.53
C THR A 168 6.95 -4.88 3.56
N MET A 169 6.65 -5.15 2.29
CA MET A 169 7.63 -5.22 1.21
C MET A 169 7.85 -3.82 0.63
N VAL A 170 9.02 -3.24 0.88
CA VAL A 170 9.39 -1.92 0.36
C VAL A 170 9.93 -2.06 -1.06
N ILE A 171 9.36 -1.29 -2.01
CA ILE A 171 9.76 -1.27 -3.42
C ILE A 171 9.84 0.21 -3.86
N ASP A 172 10.99 0.83 -3.64
CA ASP A 172 11.12 2.29 -3.69
C ASP A 172 12.38 2.77 -4.44
N GLY A 173 13.09 1.88 -5.12
CA GLY A 173 14.32 2.22 -5.81
C GLY A 173 15.46 2.63 -4.87
N GLY A 174 15.38 2.25 -3.59
CA GLY A 174 16.39 2.53 -2.58
C GLY A 174 16.22 3.87 -1.86
N VAL A 175 15.04 4.52 -1.95
CA VAL A 175 14.79 5.81 -1.26
C VAL A 175 14.88 5.69 0.25
N THR A 176 14.35 4.62 0.84
CA THR A 176 14.35 4.44 2.30
C THR A 176 15.64 3.80 2.83
N SER A 177 16.43 3.17 1.99
CA SER A 177 17.71 2.53 2.35
C SER A 177 18.94 3.40 2.05
N SER A 178 18.79 4.48 1.26
CA SER A 178 19.88 5.39 0.98
C SER A 178 20.20 6.24 2.21
N GLY A 179 21.45 6.22 2.65
CA GLY A 179 21.93 6.95 3.84
C GLY A 179 22.09 8.46 3.66
N GLY A 180 21.32 9.12 2.77
CA GLY A 180 21.40 10.56 2.50
C GLY A 180 22.83 11.07 2.44
N GLY A 181 23.39 11.17 1.24
CA GLY A 181 24.75 11.59 0.89
C GLY A 181 25.66 12.12 2.00
N VAL A 182 26.49 11.26 2.54
CA VAL A 182 27.76 11.63 3.13
C VAL A 182 28.80 11.30 2.05
N GLY A 183 28.96 12.22 1.11
CA GLY A 183 29.96 12.15 0.05
C GLY A 183 30.14 13.51 -0.55
#